data_dc9f4f15c4c483b52418d2c0a881a76c
#
_entry.id   dc9f4f15c4c483b52418d2c0a881a76c
#
_cell.length_a   1.000
_cell.length_b   1.000
_cell.length_c   1.000
_cell.angle_alpha   90.00
_cell.angle_beta   90.00
_cell.angle_gamma   90.00
#
_symmetry.space_group_name_H-M   'P 1'
#
loop_
_entity.id
_entity.type
_entity.pdbx_description
1 polymer ?
#
loop_
_entity_poly.entity_id
_entity_poly.type
_entity_poly.pdbx_seq_one_letter_code
_entity_poly.pdbx_strand_id
1 'polypeptide(L)'
;DSLIYFLKQNEDLNESNLLQIISGRGDKLLSPESGRVILYGTNRKKIKAHTLNQIKILEAFENNDMVFAIGPAGTGKTYTGVALAVKALKSKDVKRIILTRPAVEAGENLGFLPGDLKDKLDPYMQPLYDALKDMIQVEKLDDYIKREIIEIAPLAYMRGRTLDNAFVILDEAQNTTENQMKMFLTRMGKKAKFMITGDPGQIDLPKSSLSGLKQANILLQNIEGIEIVYLDGSDVIRHKLVRNIIDAYNL
;
A
#
# COMPACT_ATOMS: atom_id res chain seq x y z
N ASP A 1 22.36 13.29 11.43
CA ASP A 1 21.75 13.16 10.08
C ASP A 1 20.23 13.33 10.12
N SER A 2 19.51 12.75 11.09
CA SER A 2 18.05 12.88 11.24
C SER A 2 17.59 14.33 11.45
N LEU A 3 18.35 15.12 12.18
CA LEU A 3 18.05 16.54 12.45
C LEU A 3 18.17 17.39 11.17
N ILE A 4 19.19 17.14 10.36
CA ILE A 4 19.42 17.83 9.08
C ILE A 4 18.33 17.44 8.07
N TYR A 5 17.92 16.17 8.07
CA TYR A 5 16.81 15.70 7.23
C TYR A 5 15.48 16.34 7.63
N PHE A 6 15.19 16.40 8.93
CA PHE A 6 14.00 17.05 9.49
C PHE A 6 13.94 18.55 9.16
N LEU A 7 15.05 19.28 9.31
CA LEU A 7 15.17 20.71 8.99
C LEU A 7 14.99 21.03 7.49
N LYS A 8 15.39 20.11 6.61
CA LYS A 8 15.18 20.24 5.15
C LYS A 8 13.72 20.07 4.73
N GLN A 9 12.91 19.41 5.56
CA GLN A 9 11.51 19.08 5.25
C GLN A 9 10.50 19.99 5.98
N ASN A 10 10.90 20.70 7.04
CA ASN A 10 10.02 21.49 7.89
C ASN A 10 10.69 22.81 8.28
N GLU A 11 9.96 23.91 8.16
CA GLU A 11 10.48 25.25 8.45
C GLU A 11 10.60 25.57 9.96
N ASP A 12 9.93 24.79 10.85
CA ASP A 12 9.94 25.06 12.31
C ASP A 12 10.23 23.79 13.15
N LEU A 13 11.28 23.88 13.97
CA LEU A 13 11.59 22.93 15.05
C LEU A 13 10.93 23.39 16.34
N ASN A 14 9.92 22.66 16.81
CA ASN A 14 9.42 22.87 18.16
C ASN A 14 10.16 21.99 19.18
N GLU A 15 10.06 22.36 20.47
CA GLU A 15 10.77 21.72 21.58
C GLU A 15 10.41 20.22 21.73
N SER A 16 9.16 19.85 21.44
CA SER A 16 8.67 18.47 21.45
C SER A 16 9.34 17.61 20.36
N ASN A 17 9.52 18.15 19.16
CA ASN A 17 10.19 17.47 18.05
C ASN A 17 11.68 17.25 18.35
N LEU A 18 12.33 18.25 18.98
CA LEU A 18 13.73 18.18 19.40
C LEU A 18 13.98 17.09 20.44
N LEU A 19 13.13 17.02 21.46
CA LEU A 19 13.20 16.00 22.52
C LEU A 19 12.97 14.58 21.99
N GLN A 20 12.09 14.41 21.01
CA GLN A 20 11.84 13.14 20.35
C GLN A 20 13.05 12.67 19.52
N ILE A 21 13.68 13.59 18.78
CA ILE A 21 14.89 13.29 17.98
C ILE A 21 16.07 12.91 18.91
N ILE A 22 16.26 13.66 20.00
CA ILE A 22 17.35 13.42 20.97
C ILE A 22 17.16 12.11 21.74
N SER A 23 15.92 11.75 22.06
CA SER A 23 15.60 10.50 22.80
C SER A 23 15.70 9.23 21.97
N GLY A 24 16.00 9.32 20.67
CA GLY A 24 16.02 8.17 19.74
C GLY A 24 14.65 7.51 19.50
N ARG A 25 13.59 8.11 20.03
CA ARG A 25 12.20 7.64 19.87
C ARG A 25 11.42 8.40 18.79
N GLY A 26 12.00 9.50 18.30
CA GLY A 26 11.34 10.42 17.38
C GLY A 26 11.65 10.21 15.90
N ASP A 27 12.50 9.25 15.57
CA ASP A 27 13.05 9.15 14.21
C ASP A 27 12.03 8.67 13.14
N LYS A 28 10.81 8.30 13.54
CA LYS A 28 9.91 7.64 12.59
C LYS A 28 8.48 8.18 12.52
N LEU A 29 7.98 8.87 13.54
CA LEU A 29 6.67 9.52 13.50
C LEU A 29 6.84 11.03 13.38
N LEU A 30 6.37 11.58 12.28
CA LEU A 30 6.24 13.02 12.11
C LEU A 30 5.06 13.52 12.96
N SER A 31 5.15 14.74 13.50
CA SER A 31 3.98 15.33 14.17
C SER A 31 2.78 15.32 13.21
N PRO A 32 1.52 15.23 13.71
CA PRO A 32 0.33 15.26 12.86
C PRO A 32 0.29 16.46 11.90
N GLU A 33 0.99 17.55 12.24
CA GLU A 33 1.07 18.78 11.43
C GLU A 33 2.18 18.72 10.37
N SER A 34 3.24 17.94 10.58
CA SER A 34 4.45 17.94 9.74
C SER A 34 4.50 16.87 8.65
N GLY A 35 3.52 15.94 8.60
CA GLY A 35 3.50 14.89 7.56
C GLY A 35 3.44 15.46 6.13
N ARG A 36 4.19 14.85 5.20
CA ARG A 36 4.21 15.24 3.77
C ARG A 36 2.85 14.99 3.13
N VAL A 37 2.19 16.03 2.63
CA VAL A 37 0.91 15.92 1.95
C VAL A 37 1.09 15.16 0.63
N ILE A 38 0.33 14.09 0.44
CA ILE A 38 0.31 13.30 -0.80
C ILE A 38 -0.71 13.91 -1.77
N LEU A 39 -1.94 14.13 -1.27
CA LEU A 39 -3.03 14.74 -2.03
C LEU A 39 -4.10 15.33 -1.10
N TYR A 40 -5.01 16.09 -1.68
CA TYR A 40 -6.25 16.51 -1.03
C TYR A 40 -7.39 15.57 -1.45
N GLY A 41 -7.99 14.89 -0.47
CA GLY A 41 -9.11 13.97 -0.64
C GLY A 41 -10.47 14.66 -0.62
N THR A 42 -11.50 13.90 -0.23
CA THR A 42 -12.87 14.40 -0.05
C THR A 42 -12.91 15.49 1.03
N ASN A 43 -13.81 16.47 0.90
CA ASN A 43 -13.96 17.59 1.83
C ASN A 43 -12.64 18.33 2.15
N ARG A 44 -11.72 18.37 1.20
CA ARG A 44 -10.38 18.96 1.35
C ARG A 44 -9.54 18.29 2.46
N LYS A 45 -9.86 17.06 2.86
CA LYS A 45 -9.07 16.28 3.82
C LYS A 45 -7.64 16.14 3.28
N LYS A 46 -6.65 16.56 4.08
CA LYS A 46 -5.24 16.38 3.72
C LYS A 46 -4.88 14.91 3.93
N ILE A 47 -4.54 14.20 2.88
CA ILE A 47 -3.99 12.84 2.93
C ILE A 47 -2.48 12.97 2.98
N LYS A 48 -1.86 12.49 4.07
CA LYS A 48 -0.45 12.70 4.35
C LYS A 48 0.29 11.38 4.57
N ALA A 49 1.58 11.37 4.26
CA ALA A 49 2.53 10.41 4.81
C ALA A 49 2.91 10.86 6.23
N HIS A 50 2.70 10.03 7.21
CA HIS A 50 2.85 10.34 8.64
C HIS A 50 4.17 9.82 9.25
N THR A 51 4.88 8.93 8.54
CA THR A 51 6.13 8.34 9.02
C THR A 51 7.22 8.50 7.97
N LEU A 52 8.49 8.41 8.41
CA LEU A 52 9.62 8.50 7.49
C LEU A 52 9.61 7.37 6.46
N ASN A 53 9.21 6.16 6.83
CA ASN A 53 9.15 5.07 5.87
C ASN A 53 8.00 5.24 4.88
N GLN A 54 6.86 5.84 5.27
CA GLN A 54 5.83 6.24 4.31
C GLN A 54 6.34 7.32 3.34
N ILE A 55 7.16 8.28 3.81
CA ILE A 55 7.79 9.28 2.91
C ILE A 55 8.76 8.59 1.93
N LYS A 56 9.56 7.62 2.39
CA LYS A 56 10.44 6.84 1.49
C LYS A 56 9.66 6.13 0.38
N ILE A 57 8.43 5.66 0.65
CA ILE A 57 7.57 5.10 -0.41
C ILE A 57 7.26 6.16 -1.47
N LEU A 58 6.96 7.40 -1.07
CA LEU A 58 6.70 8.48 -2.02
C LEU A 58 7.94 8.77 -2.88
N GLU A 59 9.10 8.91 -2.22
CA GLU A 59 10.38 9.19 -2.89
C GLU A 59 10.81 8.05 -3.82
N ALA A 60 10.55 6.80 -3.42
CA ALA A 60 10.82 5.64 -4.25
C ALA A 60 10.09 5.70 -5.60
N PHE A 61 8.84 6.16 -5.64
CA PHE A 61 8.09 6.32 -6.88
C PHE A 61 8.54 7.49 -7.77
N GLU A 62 9.33 8.41 -7.26
CA GLU A 62 9.92 9.49 -8.08
C GLU A 62 10.97 8.92 -9.05
N ASN A 63 11.68 7.85 -8.65
CA ASN A 63 12.81 7.30 -9.39
C ASN A 63 12.59 5.87 -9.91
N ASN A 64 11.54 5.18 -9.47
CA ASN A 64 11.30 3.78 -9.80
C ASN A 64 9.90 3.58 -10.38
N ASP A 65 9.75 2.54 -11.18
CA ASP A 65 8.46 2.16 -11.75
C ASP A 65 7.77 1.08 -10.93
N MET A 66 8.52 0.36 -10.09
CA MET A 66 7.98 -0.67 -9.21
C MET A 66 8.50 -0.48 -7.79
N VAL A 67 7.57 -0.45 -6.82
CA VAL A 67 7.90 -0.28 -5.41
C VAL A 67 7.23 -1.36 -4.58
N PHE A 68 8.02 -2.05 -3.77
CA PHE A 68 7.54 -2.95 -2.74
C PHE A 68 7.47 -2.21 -1.41
N ALA A 69 6.34 -2.23 -0.73
CA ALA A 69 6.17 -1.73 0.63
C ALA A 69 5.88 -2.92 1.56
N ILE A 70 6.88 -3.35 2.30
CA ILE A 70 6.87 -4.56 3.12
C ILE A 70 6.91 -4.20 4.60
N GLY A 71 6.01 -4.76 5.40
CA GLY A 71 6.01 -4.52 6.85
C GLY A 71 4.70 -4.90 7.53
N PRO A 72 4.60 -4.70 8.85
CA PRO A 72 3.45 -5.12 9.65
C PRO A 72 2.13 -4.47 9.24
N ALA A 73 1.02 -5.12 9.61
CA ALA A 73 -0.31 -4.53 9.44
C ALA A 73 -0.44 -3.22 10.24
N GLY A 74 -1.24 -2.28 9.69
CA GLY A 74 -1.49 -0.98 10.34
C GLY A 74 -0.42 0.09 10.12
N THR A 75 0.59 -0.16 9.30
CA THR A 75 1.62 0.82 8.91
C THR A 75 1.20 1.71 7.74
N GLY A 76 -0.03 1.56 7.23
CA GLY A 76 -0.60 2.41 6.18
C GLY A 76 -0.10 2.13 4.76
N LYS A 77 0.53 0.97 4.50
CA LYS A 77 1.04 0.57 3.16
C LYS A 77 0.00 0.74 2.06
N THR A 78 -1.12 0.05 2.20
CA THR A 78 -2.23 0.05 1.24
C THR A 78 -2.80 1.45 1.06
N TYR A 79 -3.06 2.15 2.15
CA TYR A 79 -3.61 3.52 2.14
C TYR A 79 -2.68 4.51 1.43
N THR A 80 -1.36 4.45 1.71
CA THR A 80 -0.34 5.27 1.03
C THR A 80 -0.28 4.93 -0.46
N GLY A 81 -0.36 3.65 -0.82
CA GLY A 81 -0.39 3.22 -2.22
C GLY A 81 -1.60 3.74 -2.99
N VAL A 82 -2.80 3.63 -2.39
CA VAL A 82 -4.03 4.17 -2.99
C VAL A 82 -3.93 5.70 -3.14
N ALA A 83 -3.35 6.40 -2.15
CA ALA A 83 -3.14 7.84 -2.24
C ALA A 83 -2.20 8.22 -3.40
N LEU A 84 -1.10 7.50 -3.59
CA LEU A 84 -0.19 7.69 -4.72
C LEU A 84 -0.86 7.42 -6.07
N ALA A 85 -1.64 6.34 -6.16
CA ALA A 85 -2.39 6.00 -7.37
C ALA A 85 -3.41 7.09 -7.74
N VAL A 86 -4.17 7.58 -6.76
CA VAL A 86 -5.14 8.67 -6.97
C VAL A 86 -4.43 9.97 -7.35
N LYS A 87 -3.27 10.27 -6.73
CA LYS A 87 -2.43 11.42 -7.11
C LYS A 87 -2.01 11.31 -8.57
N ALA A 88 -1.43 10.18 -8.98
CA ALA A 88 -0.98 9.92 -10.36
C ALA A 88 -2.13 10.01 -11.38
N LEU A 89 -3.33 9.52 -11.03
CA LEU A 89 -4.52 9.67 -11.89
C LEU A 89 -4.95 11.13 -12.01
N LYS A 90 -4.99 11.89 -10.90
CA LYS A 90 -5.34 13.32 -10.90
C LYS A 90 -4.34 14.17 -11.69
N SER A 91 -3.04 13.84 -11.61
CA SER A 91 -1.95 14.49 -12.36
C SER A 91 -1.87 14.05 -13.83
N LYS A 92 -2.67 13.04 -14.24
CA LYS A 92 -2.67 12.45 -15.58
C LYS A 92 -1.37 11.72 -15.95
N ASP A 93 -0.58 11.33 -14.93
CA ASP A 93 0.63 10.51 -15.14
C ASP A 93 0.25 9.09 -15.57
N VAL A 94 -0.92 8.64 -15.12
CA VAL A 94 -1.55 7.38 -15.55
C VAL A 94 -2.99 7.62 -16.01
N LYS A 95 -3.53 6.69 -16.80
CA LYS A 95 -4.92 6.77 -17.31
C LYS A 95 -5.91 6.00 -16.46
N ARG A 96 -5.44 5.02 -15.66
CA ARG A 96 -6.28 4.14 -14.85
C ARG A 96 -5.57 3.66 -13.60
N ILE A 97 -6.35 3.24 -12.62
CA ILE A 97 -5.90 2.58 -11.39
C ILE A 97 -6.43 1.15 -11.42
N ILE A 98 -5.58 0.19 -11.08
CA ILE A 98 -5.98 -1.21 -10.93
C ILE A 98 -5.56 -1.67 -9.54
N LEU A 99 -6.54 -2.08 -8.74
CA LEU A 99 -6.33 -2.59 -7.39
C LEU A 99 -6.64 -4.07 -7.39
N THR A 100 -5.71 -4.87 -6.91
CA THR A 100 -5.86 -6.32 -6.90
C THR A 100 -5.35 -6.94 -5.60
N ARG A 101 -6.00 -8.03 -5.22
CA ARG A 101 -5.58 -8.90 -4.10
C ARG A 101 -5.59 -10.36 -4.53
N PRO A 102 -4.72 -11.21 -3.95
CA PRO A 102 -4.88 -12.65 -4.08
C PRO A 102 -6.19 -13.07 -3.40
N ALA A 103 -6.94 -13.94 -4.04
CA ALA A 103 -8.08 -14.59 -3.42
C ALA A 103 -7.52 -15.72 -2.53
N VAL A 104 -7.47 -15.51 -1.22
CA VAL A 104 -7.11 -16.55 -0.23
C VAL A 104 -8.33 -16.81 0.62
N GLU A 105 -8.65 -18.05 0.78
CA GLU A 105 -9.65 -18.51 1.75
C GLU A 105 -9.00 -18.44 3.15
N ALA A 106 -9.12 -17.30 3.85
CA ALA A 106 -8.68 -17.16 5.23
C ALA A 106 -9.62 -17.95 6.16
N GLY A 107 -9.55 -19.29 6.11
CA GLY A 107 -10.33 -20.16 7.00
C GLY A 107 -11.84 -20.25 6.69
N GLU A 108 -12.39 -19.40 5.84
CA GLU A 108 -13.77 -19.45 5.38
C GLU A 108 -13.79 -19.90 3.91
N ASN A 109 -14.45 -21.02 3.63
CA ASN A 109 -14.59 -21.52 2.26
C ASN A 109 -15.46 -20.56 1.45
N LEU A 110 -14.87 -19.82 0.51
CA LEU A 110 -15.58 -18.97 -0.48
C LEU A 110 -16.74 -19.71 -1.17
N GLY A 111 -16.68 -21.06 -1.20
CA GLY A 111 -17.74 -21.91 -1.74
C GLY A 111 -19.09 -21.77 -1.03
N PHE A 112 -19.12 -21.38 0.24
CA PHE A 112 -20.38 -21.23 1.01
C PHE A 112 -21.04 -19.85 0.89
N LEU A 113 -20.36 -18.85 0.35
CA LEU A 113 -20.97 -17.54 0.15
C LEU A 113 -21.91 -17.58 -1.08
N PRO A 114 -23.12 -17.00 -0.99
CA PRO A 114 -24.02 -16.90 -2.14
C PRO A 114 -23.48 -15.85 -3.15
N GLY A 115 -23.88 -15.99 -4.41
CA GLY A 115 -23.51 -15.08 -5.48
C GLY A 115 -22.41 -15.60 -6.43
N ASP A 116 -22.05 -14.78 -7.40
CA ASP A 116 -20.96 -15.09 -8.32
C ASP A 116 -19.57 -14.87 -7.64
N LEU A 117 -18.50 -15.17 -8.35
CA LEU A 117 -17.14 -15.06 -7.80
C LEU A 117 -16.81 -13.61 -7.38
N LYS A 118 -17.34 -12.62 -8.08
CA LYS A 118 -17.14 -11.22 -7.79
C LYS A 118 -17.83 -10.84 -6.48
N ASP A 119 -19.09 -11.23 -6.31
CA ASP A 119 -19.88 -10.98 -5.11
C ASP A 119 -19.23 -11.59 -3.87
N LYS A 120 -18.64 -12.78 -4.02
CA LYS A 120 -17.93 -13.48 -2.94
C LYS A 120 -16.63 -12.79 -2.52
N LEU A 121 -15.97 -12.09 -3.44
CA LEU A 121 -14.69 -11.42 -3.20
C LEU A 121 -14.85 -9.96 -2.75
N ASP A 122 -15.99 -9.33 -3.03
CA ASP A 122 -16.26 -7.92 -2.67
C ASP A 122 -15.97 -7.59 -1.20
N PRO A 123 -16.34 -8.41 -0.19
CA PRO A 123 -15.99 -8.13 1.21
C PRO A 123 -14.48 -8.00 1.45
N TYR A 124 -13.66 -8.79 0.77
CA TYR A 124 -12.20 -8.76 0.90
C TYR A 124 -11.58 -7.53 0.22
N MET A 125 -12.31 -6.90 -0.72
CA MET A 125 -11.89 -5.67 -1.40
C MET A 125 -12.34 -4.40 -0.67
N GLN A 126 -13.19 -4.51 0.37
CA GLN A 126 -13.75 -3.37 1.08
C GLN A 126 -12.71 -2.37 1.59
N PRO A 127 -11.55 -2.77 2.15
CA PRO A 127 -10.52 -1.82 2.57
C PRO A 127 -9.97 -0.94 1.44
N LEU A 128 -9.95 -1.45 0.20
CA LEU A 128 -9.54 -0.68 -0.98
C LEU A 128 -10.60 0.34 -1.37
N TYR A 129 -11.88 -0.04 -1.33
CA TYR A 129 -13.00 0.89 -1.54
C TYR A 129 -13.01 2.00 -0.50
N ASP A 130 -12.80 1.67 0.78
CA ASP A 130 -12.81 2.65 1.86
C ASP A 130 -11.66 3.67 1.71
N ALA A 131 -10.48 3.22 1.34
CA ALA A 131 -9.37 4.11 1.04
C ALA A 131 -9.68 5.05 -0.15
N LEU A 132 -10.31 4.54 -1.21
CA LEU A 132 -10.71 5.35 -2.36
C LEU A 132 -11.77 6.40 -2.00
N LYS A 133 -12.77 6.06 -1.16
CA LYS A 133 -13.82 6.99 -0.71
C LYS A 133 -13.28 8.17 0.11
N ASP A 134 -12.19 7.98 0.84
CA ASP A 134 -11.49 9.07 1.53
C ASP A 134 -10.87 10.09 0.55
N MET A 135 -10.55 9.66 -0.67
CA MET A 135 -9.75 10.41 -1.64
C MET A 135 -10.52 10.92 -2.84
N ILE A 136 -11.66 10.28 -3.15
CA ILE A 136 -12.51 10.56 -4.30
C ILE A 136 -13.96 10.62 -3.82
N GLN A 137 -14.74 11.62 -4.26
CA GLN A 137 -16.16 11.70 -3.97
C GLN A 137 -16.90 10.48 -4.51
N VAL A 138 -17.90 9.99 -3.76
CA VAL A 138 -18.58 8.72 -4.05
C VAL A 138 -19.14 8.69 -5.47
N GLU A 139 -19.84 9.75 -5.88
CA GLU A 139 -20.44 9.83 -7.22
C GLU A 139 -19.39 9.76 -8.33
N LYS A 140 -18.23 10.37 -8.10
CA LYS A 140 -17.11 10.35 -9.04
C LYS A 140 -16.39 9.00 -9.04
N LEU A 141 -16.30 8.35 -7.88
CA LEU A 141 -15.73 7.01 -7.75
C LEU A 141 -16.60 6.00 -8.53
N ASP A 142 -17.92 6.07 -8.40
CA ASP A 142 -18.86 5.22 -9.11
C ASP A 142 -18.75 5.43 -10.64
N ASP A 143 -18.62 6.67 -11.12
CA ASP A 143 -18.37 6.96 -12.54
C ASP A 143 -17.04 6.36 -13.01
N TYR A 144 -15.99 6.49 -12.21
CA TYR A 144 -14.67 5.95 -12.55
C TYR A 144 -14.66 4.41 -12.62
N ILE A 145 -15.40 3.74 -11.73
CA ILE A 145 -15.55 2.28 -11.75
C ILE A 145 -16.37 1.84 -12.97
N LYS A 146 -17.50 2.50 -13.25
CA LYS A 146 -18.34 2.20 -14.43
C LYS A 146 -17.59 2.38 -15.76
N ARG A 147 -16.66 3.34 -15.81
CA ARG A 147 -15.84 3.62 -16.99
C ARG A 147 -14.52 2.87 -17.02
N GLU A 148 -14.30 1.95 -16.08
CA GLU A 148 -13.07 1.16 -15.94
C GLU A 148 -11.80 2.02 -15.81
N ILE A 149 -11.94 3.28 -15.33
CA ILE A 149 -10.81 4.14 -14.96
C ILE A 149 -10.23 3.66 -13.65
N ILE A 150 -11.07 3.16 -12.73
CA ILE A 150 -10.66 2.46 -11.51
C ILE A 150 -11.25 1.04 -11.59
N GLU A 151 -10.38 0.06 -11.55
CA GLU A 151 -10.72 -1.36 -11.55
C GLU A 151 -10.30 -1.97 -10.20
N ILE A 152 -11.19 -2.72 -9.57
CA ILE A 152 -10.89 -3.53 -8.39
C ILE A 152 -11.25 -4.97 -8.74
N ALA A 153 -10.24 -5.85 -8.77
CA ALA A 153 -10.41 -7.21 -9.26
C ALA A 153 -9.44 -8.19 -8.58
N PRO A 154 -9.83 -9.48 -8.48
CA PRO A 154 -8.95 -10.53 -8.01
C PRO A 154 -7.68 -10.66 -8.86
N LEU A 155 -6.57 -11.06 -8.23
CA LEU A 155 -5.29 -11.25 -8.91
C LEU A 155 -5.37 -12.19 -10.13
N ALA A 156 -6.23 -13.20 -10.08
CA ALA A 156 -6.42 -14.14 -11.19
C ALA A 156 -6.85 -13.45 -12.51
N TYR A 157 -7.55 -12.31 -12.41
CA TYR A 157 -8.03 -11.54 -13.57
C TYR A 157 -6.94 -10.74 -14.27
N MET A 158 -5.74 -10.70 -13.70
CA MET A 158 -4.57 -10.05 -14.32
C MET A 158 -3.88 -10.96 -15.34
N ARG A 159 -4.19 -12.27 -15.33
CA ARG A 159 -3.56 -13.23 -16.25
C ARG A 159 -3.84 -12.87 -17.73
N GLY A 160 -2.78 -12.90 -18.55
CA GLY A 160 -2.87 -12.64 -19.98
C GLY A 160 -3.04 -11.18 -20.39
N ARG A 161 -3.12 -10.27 -19.42
CA ARG A 161 -3.25 -8.82 -19.67
C ARG A 161 -1.87 -8.16 -19.78
N THR A 162 -1.83 -7.00 -20.45
CA THR A 162 -0.74 -6.03 -20.39
C THR A 162 -1.31 -4.74 -19.80
N LEU A 163 -0.72 -4.27 -18.71
CA LEU A 163 -1.26 -3.16 -17.91
C LEU A 163 -0.53 -1.86 -18.25
N ASP A 164 -0.90 -1.27 -19.41
CA ASP A 164 -0.31 -0.02 -19.88
C ASP A 164 -0.96 1.22 -19.25
N ASN A 165 -0.17 2.29 -19.07
CA ASN A 165 -0.62 3.61 -18.59
C ASN A 165 -1.45 3.50 -17.29
N ALA A 166 -1.07 2.60 -16.39
CA ALA A 166 -1.82 2.26 -15.20
C ALA A 166 -0.97 2.39 -13.93
N PHE A 167 -1.59 2.83 -12.85
CA PHE A 167 -1.04 2.60 -11.52
C PHE A 167 -1.70 1.33 -10.95
N VAL A 168 -0.88 0.32 -10.71
CA VAL A 168 -1.36 -1.02 -10.32
C VAL A 168 -0.91 -1.33 -8.91
N ILE A 169 -1.82 -1.74 -8.04
CA ILE A 169 -1.52 -2.13 -6.67
C ILE A 169 -1.87 -3.61 -6.48
N LEU A 170 -0.88 -4.40 -6.07
CA LEU A 170 -1.10 -5.73 -5.51
C LEU A 170 -1.02 -5.64 -4.00
N ASP A 171 -2.17 -5.74 -3.34
CA ASP A 171 -2.27 -5.70 -1.88
C ASP A 171 -2.33 -7.11 -1.30
N GLU A 172 -1.91 -7.31 -0.05
CA GLU A 172 -1.79 -8.60 0.64
C GLU A 172 -0.92 -9.62 -0.15
N ALA A 173 0.15 -9.12 -0.74
CA ALA A 173 0.99 -9.88 -1.68
C ALA A 173 1.72 -11.08 -1.03
N GLN A 174 1.86 -11.12 0.31
CA GLN A 174 2.39 -12.28 1.02
C GLN A 174 1.56 -13.55 0.77
N ASN A 175 0.29 -13.37 0.39
CA ASN A 175 -0.65 -14.44 0.10
C ASN A 175 -0.66 -14.85 -1.39
N THR A 176 0.33 -14.43 -2.17
CA THR A 176 0.58 -14.96 -3.51
C THR A 176 1.54 -16.14 -3.46
N THR A 177 1.31 -17.12 -4.32
CA THR A 177 2.34 -18.10 -4.64
C THR A 177 3.43 -17.49 -5.53
N GLU A 178 4.59 -18.14 -5.64
CA GLU A 178 5.69 -17.70 -6.51
C GLU A 178 5.23 -17.52 -7.97
N ASN A 179 4.43 -18.47 -8.49
CA ASN A 179 3.89 -18.40 -9.85
C ASN A 179 2.91 -17.24 -10.04
N GLN A 180 2.08 -16.95 -9.05
CA GLN A 180 1.15 -15.82 -9.08
C GLN A 180 1.90 -14.48 -9.05
N MET A 181 2.91 -14.35 -8.18
CA MET A 181 3.76 -13.16 -8.12
C MET A 181 4.46 -12.93 -9.46
N LYS A 182 5.16 -13.93 -9.99
CA LYS A 182 5.81 -13.84 -11.30
C LYS A 182 4.83 -13.48 -12.41
N MET A 183 3.66 -14.14 -12.43
CA MET A 183 2.60 -13.84 -13.38
C MET A 183 2.20 -12.36 -13.31
N PHE A 184 1.98 -11.82 -12.12
CA PHE A 184 1.55 -10.44 -11.91
C PHE A 184 2.65 -9.43 -12.32
N LEU A 185 3.87 -9.58 -11.83
CA LEU A 185 4.96 -8.65 -12.10
C LEU A 185 5.26 -8.53 -13.60
N THR A 186 5.09 -9.62 -14.34
CA THR A 186 5.26 -9.64 -15.81
C THR A 186 4.08 -9.05 -16.59
N ARG A 187 3.05 -8.52 -15.91
CA ARG A 187 1.94 -7.77 -16.56
C ARG A 187 2.27 -6.30 -16.78
N MET A 188 3.38 -5.82 -16.24
CA MET A 188 3.77 -4.43 -16.35
C MET A 188 3.92 -4.02 -17.82
N GLY A 189 3.17 -3.00 -18.20
CA GLY A 189 3.18 -2.44 -19.55
C GLY A 189 3.84 -1.07 -19.61
N LYS A 190 3.73 -0.41 -20.74
CA LYS A 190 4.34 0.90 -20.96
C LYS A 190 3.73 1.97 -20.04
N LYS A 191 4.58 2.82 -19.43
CA LYS A 191 4.16 3.91 -18.53
C LYS A 191 3.26 3.41 -17.37
N ALA A 192 3.50 2.19 -16.90
CA ALA A 192 2.84 1.66 -15.72
C ALA A 192 3.70 1.92 -14.48
N LYS A 193 3.04 2.10 -13.33
CA LYS A 193 3.63 2.13 -11.99
C LYS A 193 3.02 0.99 -11.18
N PHE A 194 3.88 0.16 -10.59
CA PHE A 194 3.43 -0.98 -9.78
C PHE A 194 3.79 -0.77 -8.32
N MET A 195 2.82 -0.97 -7.44
CA MET A 195 3.04 -1.04 -6.00
C MET A 195 2.63 -2.40 -5.46
N ILE A 196 3.53 -3.04 -4.74
CA ILE A 196 3.29 -4.33 -4.10
C ILE A 196 3.35 -4.13 -2.59
N THR A 197 2.23 -4.39 -1.90
CA THR A 197 2.15 -4.26 -0.44
C THR A 197 1.96 -5.62 0.21
N GLY A 198 2.60 -5.84 1.36
CA GLY A 198 2.40 -7.09 2.08
C GLY A 198 3.07 -7.14 3.46
N ASP A 199 2.63 -8.12 4.24
CA ASP A 199 3.14 -8.43 5.57
C ASP A 199 3.68 -9.87 5.60
N PRO A 200 5.00 -10.08 5.59
CA PRO A 200 5.59 -11.43 5.62
C PRO A 200 5.26 -12.23 6.89
N GLY A 201 4.73 -11.57 7.92
CA GLY A 201 4.29 -12.20 9.17
C GLY A 201 2.87 -12.76 9.11
N GLN A 202 2.05 -12.35 8.11
CA GLN A 202 0.64 -12.74 7.98
C GLN A 202 0.40 -13.55 6.70
N ILE A 203 1.00 -14.72 6.63
CA ILE A 203 0.87 -15.63 5.47
C ILE A 203 -0.24 -16.63 5.74
N ASP A 204 -1.33 -16.56 4.97
CA ASP A 204 -2.48 -17.45 5.03
C ASP A 204 -2.44 -18.56 3.96
N LEU A 205 -1.32 -18.66 3.24
CA LEU A 205 -1.12 -19.74 2.26
C LEU A 205 -1.04 -21.11 2.93
N PRO A 206 -1.48 -22.18 2.24
CA PRO A 206 -1.23 -23.54 2.69
C PRO A 206 0.25 -23.77 2.98
N LYS A 207 0.57 -24.56 4.03
CA LYS A 207 1.96 -24.83 4.46
C LYS A 207 2.88 -25.39 3.37
N SER A 208 2.30 -26.00 2.34
CA SER A 208 3.02 -26.53 1.17
C SER A 208 3.39 -25.48 0.13
N SER A 209 2.87 -24.25 0.26
CA SER A 209 3.09 -23.15 -0.70
C SER A 209 4.08 -22.13 -0.16
N LEU A 210 5.02 -21.73 -1.01
CA LEU A 210 5.95 -20.64 -0.69
C LEU A 210 5.37 -19.30 -1.07
N SER A 211 5.58 -18.28 -0.21
CA SER A 211 5.13 -16.92 -0.49
C SER A 211 5.94 -16.28 -1.61
N GLY A 212 5.25 -15.87 -2.67
CA GLY A 212 5.84 -15.17 -3.79
C GLY A 212 6.43 -13.81 -3.38
N LEU A 213 5.89 -13.15 -2.35
CA LEU A 213 6.46 -11.92 -1.81
C LEU A 213 7.85 -12.16 -1.21
N LYS A 214 8.02 -13.24 -0.44
CA LYS A 214 9.34 -13.59 0.14
C LYS A 214 10.37 -13.87 -0.95
N GLN A 215 9.99 -14.61 -1.97
CA GLN A 215 10.87 -14.91 -3.11
C GLN A 215 11.21 -13.63 -3.90
N ALA A 216 10.21 -12.81 -4.23
CA ALA A 216 10.41 -11.56 -4.96
C ALA A 216 11.34 -10.61 -4.19
N ASN A 217 11.19 -10.52 -2.87
CA ASN A 217 12.04 -9.73 -2.00
C ASN A 217 13.54 -10.13 -2.08
N ILE A 218 13.84 -11.38 -2.31
CA ILE A 218 15.22 -11.86 -2.47
C ILE A 218 15.73 -11.60 -3.89
N LEU A 219 14.92 -11.92 -4.90
CA LEU A 219 15.37 -11.94 -6.29
C LEU A 219 15.46 -10.56 -6.93
N LEU A 220 14.68 -9.57 -6.44
CA LEU A 220 14.50 -8.29 -7.14
C LEU A 220 15.25 -7.11 -6.49
N GLN A 221 16.00 -7.32 -5.40
CA GLN A 221 16.67 -6.25 -4.64
C GLN A 221 17.64 -5.38 -5.44
N ASN A 222 18.23 -5.93 -6.51
CA ASN A 222 19.28 -5.24 -7.28
C ASN A 222 18.85 -4.96 -8.72
N ILE A 223 17.54 -4.94 -9.00
CA ILE A 223 17.04 -4.63 -10.33
C ILE A 223 16.76 -3.13 -10.42
N GLU A 224 17.39 -2.45 -11.36
CA GLU A 224 17.15 -1.03 -11.63
C GLU A 224 15.66 -0.78 -11.95
N GLY A 225 15.10 0.29 -11.37
CA GLY A 225 13.67 0.63 -11.49
C GLY A 225 12.76 -0.08 -10.48
N ILE A 226 13.33 -0.91 -9.59
CA ILE A 226 12.63 -1.54 -8.47
C ILE A 226 13.20 -1.04 -7.15
N GLU A 227 12.35 -0.61 -6.22
CA GLU A 227 12.73 -0.22 -4.87
C GLU A 227 11.93 -1.02 -3.84
N ILE A 228 12.60 -1.42 -2.76
CA ILE A 228 11.97 -2.15 -1.66
C ILE A 228 12.07 -1.32 -0.39
N VAL A 229 10.93 -0.85 0.10
CA VAL A 229 10.81 -0.04 1.31
C VAL A 229 10.26 -0.92 2.43
N TYR A 230 11.02 -1.00 3.53
CA TYR A 230 10.59 -1.72 4.73
C TYR A 230 9.96 -0.78 5.74
N LEU A 231 8.78 -1.17 6.23
CA LEU A 231 8.10 -0.52 7.35
C LEU A 231 8.21 -1.44 8.57
N ASP A 232 8.18 -0.86 9.75
CA ASP A 232 8.28 -1.62 11.00
C ASP A 232 7.22 -1.19 12.04
N GLY A 233 7.31 -1.76 13.25
CA GLY A 233 6.36 -1.47 14.32
C GLY A 233 6.24 0.01 14.70
N SER A 234 7.25 0.84 14.43
CA SER A 234 7.21 2.28 14.68
C SER A 234 6.36 3.04 13.66
N ASP A 235 6.11 2.47 12.48
CA ASP A 235 5.21 3.02 11.47
C ASP A 235 3.73 2.73 11.75
N VAL A 236 3.42 1.94 12.78
CA VAL A 236 2.04 1.55 13.10
C VAL A 236 1.24 2.74 13.61
N ILE A 237 0.30 3.22 12.81
CA ILE A 237 -0.64 4.30 13.14
C ILE A 237 -1.94 3.66 13.64
N ARG A 238 -1.97 3.30 14.91
CA ARG A 238 -3.16 2.70 15.55
C ARG A 238 -3.48 3.39 16.86
N HIS A 239 -4.75 3.28 17.26
CA HIS A 239 -5.17 3.74 18.57
C HIS A 239 -4.32 3.07 19.67
N LYS A 240 -3.94 3.84 20.72
CA LYS A 240 -3.09 3.36 21.84
C LYS A 240 -3.60 2.04 22.44
N LEU A 241 -4.92 1.92 22.60
CA LEU A 241 -5.52 0.69 23.14
C LEU A 241 -5.28 -0.53 22.23
N VAL A 242 -5.31 -0.36 20.90
CA VAL A 242 -5.07 -1.46 19.98
C VAL A 242 -3.61 -1.95 20.08
N ARG A 243 -2.64 -1.05 20.26
CA ARG A 243 -1.24 -1.43 20.53
C ARG A 243 -1.13 -2.24 21.82
N ASN A 244 -1.73 -1.76 22.91
CA ASN A 244 -1.70 -2.46 24.19
C ASN A 244 -2.35 -3.86 24.11
N ILE A 245 -3.42 -4.02 23.31
CA ILE A 245 -4.04 -5.32 23.07
C ILE A 245 -3.08 -6.25 22.34
N ILE A 246 -2.45 -5.79 21.26
CA ILE A 246 -1.48 -6.59 20.49
C ILE A 246 -0.31 -7.01 21.38
N ASP A 247 0.23 -6.08 22.16
CA ASP A 247 1.33 -6.39 23.09
C ASP A 247 0.93 -7.44 24.13
N ALA A 248 -0.31 -7.38 24.63
CA ALA A 248 -0.82 -8.36 25.58
C ALA A 248 -1.02 -9.76 24.99
N TYR A 249 -1.31 -9.88 23.70
CA TYR A 249 -1.45 -11.19 23.02
C TYR A 249 -0.09 -11.78 22.55
N ASN A 250 0.96 -10.95 22.50
CA ASN A 250 2.31 -11.39 22.12
C ASN A 250 3.18 -11.78 23.33
N LEU A 251 2.63 -11.76 24.54
CA LEU A 251 3.25 -12.25 25.79
C LEU A 251 2.98 -13.74 25.97
#